data_84c9d51c6995debebc71b0883bd37f08
#
_entry.id   84c9d51c6995debebc71b0883bd37f08
#
_cell.length_a   1.000
_cell.length_b   1.000
_cell.length_c   1.000
_cell.angle_alpha   90.00
_cell.angle_beta   90.00
_cell.angle_gamma   90.00
#
_symmetry.space_group_name_H-M   'P 1'
#
loop_
_entity.id
_entity.type
_entity.pdbx_description
1 polymer ?
#
loop_
_entity_poly.entity_id
_entity_poly.type
_entity_poly.pdbx_seq_one_letter_code
_entity_poly.pdbx_strand_id
1 'polypeptide(L)'
;MSAYKITEHKYDMVVVGAGGAGLRATFGLAQKGLQTVCLTKVFPTRSHTVAAQGGISAALGNMGEDDWRYHFFDTIKGSDWLGDQDAIEYMCREAIPAIIELEHYGVPFSRTEEGKIYQRPFGGMTTRFGEGPPAQRTCAAADRTGHAMLHTLYQQSLAHDARFMIEYFALDLIFDEEGVCRGVLALDMAEGTLHLFRAHGVVLATGGYGRAYFSATSAHTCTGDGGGLVMRAGLPMQDMEFVQFHPTGIYGAGCLITEGVRGEGGILRNSNGERFMERYAPHYKDLASRDVVSRSMTIEIREGRGVGEHKDHILLDLTHLGPEVIDEKLPGIAESARIFAGVDVHKEPIPVIPTVHYNMGGIPTNYHGEVVRKVGDDPDAVVPGLYAIGEAACVSVHGANRLGSNSLLDLVVFGRAVANRCAETIRKGAPHKPLASDACDKALSHLDKLRNANGGTPTAVIRDRMQRTMQADAAVFRTSKTLKEGCEKMADIFASFEDVKVSDRSLVWNSDLIETYELHNLLLNAVATINSAEQRKESRGAHAHEDYPERDDVNWQKHTLVTVDAQTGKTSFDYRPVHMYTLSKDVDVVPPKPRVY
;
A
#
# COMPACT_ATOMS: atom_id res chain seq x y z
N MET A 1 32.38 9.02 -22.56
CA MET A 1 32.68 8.86 -21.13
C MET A 1 31.54 9.49 -20.38
N SER A 2 30.94 8.77 -19.43
CA SER A 2 29.86 9.32 -18.58
C SER A 2 30.38 10.54 -17.81
N ALA A 3 29.60 11.63 -17.78
CA ALA A 3 29.94 12.82 -17.00
C ALA A 3 29.89 12.54 -15.46
N TYR A 4 29.34 11.39 -15.07
CA TYR A 4 29.18 10.97 -13.69
C TYR A 4 30.12 9.80 -13.37
N LYS A 5 30.76 9.87 -12.20
CA LYS A 5 31.48 8.74 -11.62
C LYS A 5 30.49 7.86 -10.86
N ILE A 6 30.43 6.57 -11.19
CA ILE A 6 29.58 5.59 -10.54
C ILE A 6 30.46 4.66 -9.69
N THR A 7 30.10 4.47 -8.44
CA THR A 7 30.71 3.47 -7.55
C THR A 7 29.88 2.19 -7.60
N GLU A 8 30.51 1.07 -8.00
CA GLU A 8 29.85 -0.23 -8.07
C GLU A 8 29.95 -0.99 -6.74
N HIS A 9 28.83 -1.55 -6.30
CA HIS A 9 28.71 -2.46 -5.16
C HIS A 9 28.13 -3.79 -5.61
N LYS A 10 28.51 -4.90 -4.96
CA LYS A 10 28.03 -6.25 -5.29
C LYS A 10 27.45 -6.92 -4.07
N TYR A 11 26.20 -7.38 -4.18
CA TYR A 11 25.46 -8.11 -3.16
C TYR A 11 24.71 -9.28 -3.79
N ASP A 12 24.31 -10.25 -2.99
CA ASP A 12 23.37 -11.28 -3.45
C ASP A 12 21.99 -10.65 -3.70
N MET A 13 21.53 -9.79 -2.76
CA MET A 13 20.22 -9.15 -2.77
C MET A 13 20.31 -7.65 -2.50
N VAL A 14 19.47 -6.90 -3.20
CA VAL A 14 19.20 -5.49 -2.92
C VAL A 14 17.72 -5.34 -2.58
N VAL A 15 17.41 -4.71 -1.45
CA VAL A 15 16.04 -4.34 -1.06
C VAL A 15 15.92 -2.82 -1.16
N VAL A 16 14.88 -2.34 -1.84
CA VAL A 16 14.60 -0.90 -1.98
C VAL A 16 13.40 -0.54 -1.12
N GLY A 17 13.64 0.24 -0.07
CA GLY A 17 12.65 0.62 0.93
C GLY A 17 12.82 -0.16 2.24
N ALA A 18 12.88 0.57 3.36
CA ALA A 18 13.05 0.03 4.71
C ALA A 18 11.79 0.22 5.58
N GLY A 19 10.61 0.10 4.98
CA GLY A 19 9.34 -0.04 5.70
C GLY A 19 9.18 -1.46 6.26
N GLY A 20 8.02 -1.77 6.81
CA GLY A 20 7.75 -3.08 7.42
C GLY A 20 8.04 -4.26 6.49
N ALA A 21 7.62 -4.18 5.23
CA ALA A 21 7.88 -5.22 4.23
C ALA A 21 9.39 -5.34 3.93
N GLY A 22 10.03 -4.21 3.63
CA GLY A 22 11.47 -4.19 3.30
C GLY A 22 12.35 -4.66 4.45
N LEU A 23 12.05 -4.27 5.69
CA LEU A 23 12.77 -4.76 6.87
C LEU A 23 12.57 -6.26 7.09
N ARG A 24 11.31 -6.75 6.92
CA ARG A 24 11.06 -8.21 7.05
C ARG A 24 11.82 -9.02 6.00
N ALA A 25 11.87 -8.52 4.75
CA ALA A 25 12.65 -9.17 3.69
C ALA A 25 14.15 -9.07 3.96
N THR A 26 14.66 -7.88 4.30
CA THR A 26 16.10 -7.64 4.59
C THR A 26 16.58 -8.54 5.72
N PHE A 27 15.85 -8.58 6.84
CA PHE A 27 16.13 -9.47 7.95
C PHE A 27 16.10 -10.95 7.52
N GLY A 28 15.04 -11.37 6.83
CA GLY A 28 14.89 -12.76 6.41
C GLY A 28 15.99 -13.23 5.45
N LEU A 29 16.40 -12.39 4.50
CA LEU A 29 17.48 -12.66 3.56
C LEU A 29 18.84 -12.76 4.29
N ALA A 30 19.13 -11.81 5.18
CA ALA A 30 20.35 -11.81 5.98
C ALA A 30 20.42 -13.03 6.90
N GLN A 31 19.32 -13.38 7.58
CA GLN A 31 19.20 -14.56 8.45
C GLN A 31 19.50 -15.86 7.68
N LYS A 32 19.16 -15.92 6.39
CA LYS A 32 19.46 -17.05 5.50
C LYS A 32 20.89 -17.01 4.92
N GLY A 33 21.66 -16.01 5.30
CA GLY A 33 23.06 -15.86 4.95
C GLY A 33 23.33 -15.27 3.57
N LEU A 34 22.34 -14.72 2.88
CA LEU A 34 22.52 -13.95 1.66
C LEU A 34 23.09 -12.57 1.97
N GLN A 35 24.11 -12.14 1.23
CA GLN A 35 24.67 -10.80 1.36
C GLN A 35 23.64 -9.78 0.87
N THR A 36 23.03 -9.07 1.82
CA THR A 36 21.87 -8.21 1.57
C THR A 36 22.18 -6.76 1.94
N VAL A 37 21.81 -5.83 1.06
CA VAL A 37 21.79 -4.39 1.32
C VAL A 37 20.38 -3.85 1.16
N CYS A 38 19.98 -2.97 2.07
CA CYS A 38 18.71 -2.23 2.01
C CYS A 38 19.00 -0.76 1.71
N LEU A 39 18.43 -0.26 0.60
CA LEU A 39 18.48 1.16 0.23
C LEU A 39 17.22 1.84 0.75
N THR A 40 17.36 2.98 1.41
CA THR A 40 16.22 3.73 1.92
C THR A 40 16.43 5.23 1.81
N LYS A 41 15.42 5.95 1.31
CA LYS A 41 15.48 7.41 1.18
C LYS A 41 15.30 8.16 2.50
N VAL A 42 14.78 7.47 3.52
CA VAL A 42 14.65 7.99 4.89
C VAL A 42 15.20 6.97 5.88
N PHE A 43 15.46 7.39 7.11
CA PHE A 43 15.86 6.46 8.15
C PHE A 43 14.77 5.38 8.35
N PRO A 44 15.12 4.08 8.52
CA PRO A 44 14.14 2.98 8.54
C PRO A 44 12.95 3.20 9.48
N THR A 45 13.17 3.71 10.70
CA THR A 45 12.11 3.97 11.68
C THR A 45 11.23 5.20 11.37
N ARG A 46 11.47 5.88 10.24
CA ARG A 46 10.67 7.00 9.72
C ARG A 46 9.76 6.61 8.57
N SER A 47 9.72 5.34 8.19
CA SER A 47 8.81 4.86 7.13
C SER A 47 7.35 4.98 7.55
N HIS A 48 6.44 5.00 6.56
CA HIS A 48 5.00 5.13 6.82
C HIS A 48 4.45 4.02 7.74
N THR A 49 5.04 2.85 7.76
CA THR A 49 4.66 1.74 8.65
C THR A 49 4.60 2.16 10.13
N VAL A 50 5.43 3.12 10.55
CA VAL A 50 5.43 3.64 11.93
C VAL A 50 4.09 4.20 12.36
N ALA A 51 3.31 4.71 11.41
CA ALA A 51 2.00 5.32 11.65
C ALA A 51 0.83 4.30 11.68
N ALA A 52 1.09 3.03 11.45
CA ALA A 52 0.05 2.00 11.47
C ALA A 52 -0.39 1.68 12.91
N GLN A 53 -1.66 1.90 13.19
CA GLN A 53 -2.24 1.88 14.54
C GLN A 53 -2.99 0.59 14.87
N GLY A 54 -3.64 -0.02 13.86
CA GLY A 54 -4.68 -1.01 14.04
C GLY A 54 -4.22 -2.35 14.62
N GLY A 55 -3.27 -2.99 13.99
CA GLY A 55 -2.80 -4.33 14.33
C GLY A 55 -2.59 -5.23 13.11
N ILE A 56 -2.34 -6.51 13.37
CA ILE A 56 -2.03 -7.55 12.37
C ILE A 56 -3.03 -8.69 12.50
N SER A 57 -3.70 -9.07 11.41
CA SER A 57 -4.66 -10.17 11.41
C SER A 57 -3.99 -11.54 11.50
N ALA A 58 -4.44 -12.37 12.44
CA ALA A 58 -4.15 -13.81 12.48
C ALA A 58 -5.22 -14.52 13.30
N ALA A 59 -5.72 -15.65 12.82
CA ALA A 59 -6.77 -16.42 13.49
C ALA A 59 -6.20 -17.27 14.65
N LEU A 60 -5.75 -16.61 15.73
CA LEU A 60 -5.18 -17.29 16.90
C LEU A 60 -6.23 -17.94 17.79
N GLY A 61 -7.48 -17.46 17.74
CA GLY A 61 -8.56 -17.96 18.62
C GLY A 61 -8.41 -17.61 20.10
N ASN A 62 -7.63 -16.57 20.43
CA ASN A 62 -7.37 -16.18 21.83
C ASN A 62 -8.56 -15.54 22.52
N MET A 63 -9.42 -14.86 21.77
CA MET A 63 -10.57 -14.11 22.29
C MET A 63 -11.91 -14.83 22.04
N GLY A 64 -11.89 -15.96 21.38
CA GLY A 64 -13.08 -16.73 21.00
C GLY A 64 -12.77 -17.69 19.84
N GLU A 65 -13.82 -18.36 19.34
CA GLU A 65 -13.68 -19.25 18.18
C GLU A 65 -13.14 -18.47 16.97
N ASP A 66 -12.06 -18.95 16.36
CA ASP A 66 -11.57 -18.47 15.07
C ASP A 66 -10.78 -19.58 14.37
N ASP A 67 -10.66 -19.45 13.03
CA ASP A 67 -9.95 -20.40 12.18
C ASP A 67 -9.38 -19.64 10.96
N TRP A 68 -8.19 -20.00 10.50
CA TRP A 68 -7.58 -19.36 9.33
C TRP A 68 -8.44 -19.51 8.06
N ARG A 69 -9.31 -20.54 7.98
CA ARG A 69 -10.26 -20.74 6.87
C ARG A 69 -11.39 -19.71 6.89
N TYR A 70 -11.79 -19.23 8.07
CA TYR A 70 -12.73 -18.09 8.19
C TYR A 70 -12.05 -16.80 7.73
N HIS A 71 -10.78 -16.61 8.11
CA HIS A 71 -9.97 -15.48 7.64
C HIS A 71 -9.80 -15.49 6.10
N PHE A 72 -9.53 -16.65 5.51
CA PHE A 72 -9.48 -16.86 4.06
C PHE A 72 -10.80 -16.45 3.38
N PHE A 73 -11.93 -16.95 3.87
CA PHE A 73 -13.25 -16.61 3.34
C PHE A 73 -13.54 -15.11 3.43
N ASP A 74 -13.31 -14.50 4.59
CA ASP A 74 -13.56 -13.07 4.81
C ASP A 74 -12.68 -12.20 3.90
N THR A 75 -11.43 -12.62 3.67
CA THR A 75 -10.51 -11.89 2.79
C THR A 75 -10.98 -11.93 1.34
N ILE A 76 -11.47 -13.08 0.85
CA ILE A 76 -12.06 -13.20 -0.49
C ILE A 76 -13.31 -12.34 -0.62
N LYS A 77 -14.24 -12.43 0.34
CA LYS A 77 -15.45 -11.59 0.40
C LYS A 77 -15.09 -10.12 0.46
N GLY A 78 -14.14 -9.74 1.33
CA GLY A 78 -13.65 -8.37 1.49
C GLY A 78 -13.01 -7.82 0.23
N SER A 79 -12.27 -8.64 -0.51
CA SER A 79 -11.64 -8.30 -1.80
C SER A 79 -12.64 -8.13 -2.95
N ASP A 80 -13.91 -8.39 -2.69
CA ASP A 80 -15.00 -8.41 -3.66
C ASP A 80 -14.75 -9.37 -4.83
N TRP A 81 -14.19 -10.55 -4.50
CA TRP A 81 -13.82 -11.63 -5.44
C TRP A 81 -12.86 -11.24 -6.56
N LEU A 82 -12.05 -10.20 -6.33
CA LEU A 82 -10.95 -9.84 -7.23
C LEU A 82 -9.58 -10.31 -6.69
N GLY A 83 -9.51 -10.78 -5.45
CA GLY A 83 -8.29 -11.36 -4.90
C GLY A 83 -8.00 -12.76 -5.45
N ASP A 84 -6.73 -13.07 -5.67
CA ASP A 84 -6.25 -14.39 -6.07
C ASP A 84 -6.35 -15.37 -4.90
N GLN A 85 -7.15 -16.42 -5.02
CA GLN A 85 -7.50 -17.30 -3.91
C GLN A 85 -6.31 -18.15 -3.42
N ASP A 86 -5.37 -18.49 -4.29
CA ASP A 86 -4.11 -19.15 -3.92
C ASP A 86 -3.24 -18.25 -3.04
N ALA A 87 -3.07 -16.98 -3.41
CA ALA A 87 -2.31 -16.00 -2.64
C ALA A 87 -2.98 -15.68 -1.29
N ILE A 88 -4.32 -15.58 -1.26
CA ILE A 88 -5.09 -15.38 -0.03
C ILE A 88 -4.96 -16.58 0.90
N GLU A 89 -5.04 -17.81 0.38
CA GLU A 89 -4.81 -19.02 1.17
C GLU A 89 -3.42 -19.00 1.80
N TYR A 90 -2.39 -18.70 1.01
CA TYR A 90 -1.02 -18.60 1.50
C TYR A 90 -0.91 -17.58 2.64
N MET A 91 -1.44 -16.37 2.44
CA MET A 91 -1.40 -15.31 3.45
C MET A 91 -2.09 -15.71 4.76
N CYS A 92 -3.29 -16.27 4.69
CA CYS A 92 -4.07 -16.61 5.88
C CYS A 92 -3.51 -17.81 6.66
N ARG A 93 -2.90 -18.78 5.95
CA ARG A 93 -2.18 -19.90 6.59
C ARG A 93 -0.93 -19.42 7.31
N GLU A 94 -0.13 -18.58 6.63
CA GLU A 94 1.14 -18.08 7.16
C GLU A 94 0.97 -16.98 8.21
N ALA A 95 -0.24 -16.46 8.42
CA ALA A 95 -0.52 -15.43 9.41
C ALA A 95 -0.17 -15.86 10.84
N ILE A 96 -0.58 -17.07 11.24
CA ILE A 96 -0.36 -17.58 12.61
C ILE A 96 1.14 -17.74 12.90
N PRO A 97 1.92 -18.48 12.10
CA PRO A 97 3.36 -18.56 12.34
C PRO A 97 4.07 -17.21 12.25
N ALA A 98 3.62 -16.30 11.38
CA ALA A 98 4.21 -14.97 11.26
C ALA A 98 4.02 -14.13 12.54
N ILE A 99 2.86 -14.19 13.19
CA ILE A 99 2.62 -13.50 14.47
C ILE A 99 3.48 -14.11 15.59
N ILE A 100 3.56 -15.42 15.67
CA ILE A 100 4.40 -16.11 16.66
C ILE A 100 5.87 -15.74 16.49
N GLU A 101 6.37 -15.68 15.26
CA GLU A 101 7.73 -15.22 14.97
C GLU A 101 7.94 -13.77 15.42
N LEU A 102 7.01 -12.86 15.13
CA LEU A 102 7.11 -11.46 15.57
C LEU A 102 7.16 -11.33 17.09
N GLU A 103 6.37 -12.13 17.81
CA GLU A 103 6.43 -12.19 19.27
C GLU A 103 7.82 -12.65 19.75
N HIS A 104 8.36 -13.71 19.15
CA HIS A 104 9.71 -14.22 19.48
C HIS A 104 10.81 -13.22 19.13
N TYR A 105 10.62 -12.39 18.11
CA TYR A 105 11.57 -11.32 17.78
C TYR A 105 11.48 -10.12 18.74
N GLY A 106 10.45 -10.06 19.58
CA GLY A 106 10.30 -9.06 20.62
C GLY A 106 9.21 -8.01 20.37
N VAL A 107 8.26 -8.24 19.46
CA VAL A 107 7.10 -7.34 19.32
C VAL A 107 6.24 -7.43 20.58
N PRO A 108 6.05 -6.33 21.33
CA PRO A 108 5.36 -6.33 22.62
C PRO A 108 3.84 -6.26 22.42
N PHE A 109 3.23 -7.33 21.90
CA PHE A 109 1.78 -7.39 21.77
C PHE A 109 1.08 -7.21 23.12
N SER A 110 -0.04 -6.49 23.14
CA SER A 110 -0.92 -6.39 24.29
C SER A 110 -1.41 -7.77 24.72
N ARG A 111 -1.63 -7.96 26.03
CA ARG A 111 -1.97 -9.26 26.62
C ARG A 111 -3.37 -9.23 27.26
N THR A 112 -4.01 -10.39 27.25
CA THR A 112 -5.18 -10.66 28.11
C THR A 112 -4.70 -10.90 29.54
N GLU A 113 -5.63 -10.94 30.52
CA GLU A 113 -5.34 -11.30 31.91
C GLU A 113 -4.68 -12.69 32.03
N GLU A 114 -4.98 -13.60 31.10
CA GLU A 114 -4.42 -14.95 31.00
C GLU A 114 -3.05 -15.01 30.32
N GLY A 115 -2.51 -13.86 29.90
CA GLY A 115 -1.20 -13.76 29.23
C GLY A 115 -1.20 -14.08 27.74
N LYS A 116 -2.35 -14.32 27.11
CA LYS A 116 -2.48 -14.54 25.67
C LYS A 116 -2.34 -13.20 24.91
N ILE A 117 -1.94 -13.24 23.62
CA ILE A 117 -1.95 -12.07 22.76
C ILE A 117 -3.40 -11.56 22.65
N TYR A 118 -3.61 -10.28 22.99
CA TYR A 118 -4.88 -9.61 22.83
C TYR A 118 -5.24 -9.40 21.36
N GLN A 119 -6.49 -9.69 21.00
CA GLN A 119 -7.01 -9.52 19.65
C GLN A 119 -8.31 -8.71 19.68
N ARG A 120 -8.44 -7.75 18.77
CA ARG A 120 -9.64 -6.92 18.63
C ARG A 120 -10.40 -7.22 17.34
N PRO A 121 -11.72 -6.94 17.27
CA PRO A 121 -12.49 -7.07 16.05
C PRO A 121 -12.16 -5.95 15.06
N PHE A 122 -12.25 -6.27 13.77
CA PHE A 122 -12.16 -5.33 12.67
C PHE A 122 -13.28 -5.56 11.66
N GLY A 123 -13.57 -4.55 10.82
CA GLY A 123 -14.66 -4.56 9.88
C GLY A 123 -14.58 -5.66 8.83
N GLY A 124 -15.71 -6.31 8.57
CA GLY A 124 -15.82 -7.38 7.58
C GLY A 124 -15.24 -8.73 7.98
N MET A 125 -14.76 -8.86 9.22
CA MET A 125 -14.20 -10.10 9.74
C MET A 125 -15.22 -10.83 10.61
N THR A 126 -15.47 -12.11 10.28
CA THR A 126 -16.48 -12.94 10.92
C THR A 126 -15.98 -14.35 11.18
N THR A 127 -16.72 -15.11 11.97
CA THR A 127 -16.51 -16.55 12.13
C THR A 127 -17.47 -17.34 11.21
N ARG A 128 -17.26 -18.64 11.10
CA ARG A 128 -18.17 -19.59 10.43
C ARG A 128 -18.56 -19.17 9.02
N PHE A 129 -17.57 -18.74 8.22
CA PHE A 129 -17.75 -18.37 6.81
C PHE A 129 -18.82 -17.29 6.58
N GLY A 130 -18.84 -16.28 7.43
CA GLY A 130 -19.76 -15.14 7.32
C GLY A 130 -21.09 -15.31 8.09
N GLU A 131 -21.36 -16.46 8.69
CA GLU A 131 -22.60 -16.76 9.42
C GLU A 131 -22.48 -16.50 10.92
N GLY A 132 -21.25 -16.37 11.43
CA GLY A 132 -20.97 -16.17 12.85
C GLY A 132 -20.82 -14.69 13.25
N PRO A 133 -20.58 -14.45 14.56
CA PRO A 133 -20.32 -13.12 15.08
C PRO A 133 -19.00 -12.52 14.52
N PRO A 134 -18.77 -11.20 14.73
CA PRO A 134 -17.48 -10.58 14.39
C PRO A 134 -16.30 -11.34 15.02
N ALA A 135 -15.30 -11.67 14.19
CA ALA A 135 -14.09 -12.34 14.65
C ALA A 135 -13.12 -11.34 15.30
N GLN A 136 -12.51 -11.73 16.40
CA GLN A 136 -11.47 -10.97 17.08
C GLN A 136 -10.11 -11.56 16.69
N ARG A 137 -9.57 -11.18 15.53
CA ARG A 137 -8.30 -11.73 15.01
C ARG A 137 -7.17 -10.72 14.86
N THR A 138 -7.41 -9.44 15.13
CA THR A 138 -6.39 -8.40 14.99
C THR A 138 -5.50 -8.32 16.23
N CYS A 139 -4.28 -8.85 16.12
CA CYS A 139 -3.24 -8.77 17.15
C CYS A 139 -2.68 -7.36 17.22
N ALA A 140 -2.65 -6.75 18.39
CA ALA A 140 -2.30 -5.35 18.55
C ALA A 140 -1.29 -5.12 19.68
N ALA A 141 -0.45 -4.09 19.51
CA ALA A 141 0.33 -3.46 20.57
C ALA A 141 -0.30 -2.08 20.84
N ALA A 142 -1.32 -2.04 21.68
CA ALA A 142 -2.24 -0.91 21.86
C ALA A 142 -2.70 -0.34 20.50
N ASP A 143 -2.49 0.96 20.24
CA ASP A 143 -2.74 1.62 18.96
C ASP A 143 -1.43 2.02 18.24
N ARG A 144 -0.33 1.32 18.51
CA ARG A 144 1.03 1.58 18.01
C ARG A 144 1.69 0.33 17.41
N THR A 145 0.92 -0.57 16.85
CA THR A 145 1.41 -1.86 16.36
C THR A 145 2.47 -1.71 15.26
N GLY A 146 2.27 -0.80 14.32
CA GLY A 146 3.24 -0.55 13.25
C GLY A 146 4.58 -0.02 13.77
N HIS A 147 4.55 0.89 14.76
CA HIS A 147 5.74 1.38 15.43
C HIS A 147 6.51 0.23 16.12
N ALA A 148 5.82 -0.58 16.91
CA ALA A 148 6.42 -1.70 17.63
C ALA A 148 7.05 -2.72 16.66
N MET A 149 6.32 -3.11 15.62
CA MET A 149 6.81 -4.04 14.60
C MET A 149 8.03 -3.48 13.85
N LEU A 150 7.98 -2.23 13.43
CA LEU A 150 9.03 -1.61 12.64
C LEU A 150 10.36 -1.56 13.41
N HIS A 151 10.32 -1.11 14.66
CA HIS A 151 11.51 -1.05 15.52
C HIS A 151 12.08 -2.45 15.79
N THR A 152 11.23 -3.43 16.06
CA THR A 152 11.65 -4.81 16.26
C THR A 152 12.34 -5.40 15.03
N LEU A 153 11.75 -5.21 13.83
CA LEU A 153 12.33 -5.71 12.59
C LEU A 153 13.65 -5.01 12.24
N TYR A 154 13.78 -3.72 12.52
CA TYR A 154 15.04 -3.00 12.34
C TYR A 154 16.13 -3.54 13.28
N GLN A 155 15.80 -3.72 14.57
CA GLN A 155 16.71 -4.32 15.54
C GLN A 155 17.17 -5.72 15.10
N GLN A 156 16.26 -6.57 14.64
CA GLN A 156 16.60 -7.91 14.16
C GLN A 156 17.46 -7.87 12.89
N SER A 157 17.22 -6.91 12.01
CA SER A 157 18.05 -6.73 10.82
C SER A 157 19.50 -6.39 11.17
N LEU A 158 19.70 -5.51 12.15
CA LEU A 158 21.04 -5.16 12.66
C LEU A 158 21.72 -6.35 13.35
N ALA A 159 20.98 -7.14 14.12
CA ALA A 159 21.49 -8.33 14.80
C ALA A 159 21.98 -9.43 13.83
N HIS A 160 21.54 -9.39 12.56
CA HIS A 160 21.93 -10.33 11.51
C HIS A 160 22.83 -9.69 10.44
N ASP A 161 23.55 -8.62 10.79
CA ASP A 161 24.54 -7.95 9.92
C ASP A 161 23.98 -7.45 8.58
N ALA A 162 22.67 -7.18 8.48
CA ALA A 162 22.10 -6.56 7.31
C ALA A 162 22.66 -5.14 7.12
N ARG A 163 23.00 -4.80 5.88
CA ARG A 163 23.56 -3.49 5.55
C ARG A 163 22.47 -2.54 5.13
N PHE A 164 22.57 -1.28 5.59
CA PHE A 164 21.67 -0.19 5.24
C PHE A 164 22.45 0.94 4.58
N MET A 165 21.94 1.41 3.44
CA MET A 165 22.34 2.65 2.81
C MET A 165 21.20 3.65 3.02
N ILE A 166 21.36 4.50 4.02
CA ILE A 166 20.35 5.45 4.48
C ILE A 166 20.52 6.74 3.70
N GLU A 167 19.37 7.35 3.29
CA GLU A 167 19.34 8.56 2.47
C GLU A 167 19.88 8.33 1.06
N TYR A 168 19.66 7.11 0.54
CA TYR A 168 19.91 6.70 -0.83
C TYR A 168 18.59 6.68 -1.60
N PHE A 169 18.52 7.46 -2.67
CA PHE A 169 17.36 7.52 -3.56
C PHE A 169 17.56 6.61 -4.77
N ALA A 170 16.69 5.61 -4.93
CA ALA A 170 16.72 4.72 -6.09
C ALA A 170 16.28 5.47 -7.34
N LEU A 171 17.15 5.59 -8.32
CA LEU A 171 16.88 6.33 -9.56
C LEU A 171 16.20 5.45 -10.61
N ASP A 172 16.81 4.30 -10.95
CA ASP A 172 16.26 3.36 -11.91
C ASP A 172 16.74 1.92 -11.67
N LEU A 173 15.96 0.94 -12.17
CA LEU A 173 16.34 -0.47 -12.27
C LEU A 173 17.30 -0.68 -13.44
N ILE A 174 18.26 -1.58 -13.25
CA ILE A 174 19.23 -1.93 -14.29
C ILE A 174 19.00 -3.36 -14.74
N PHE A 175 18.70 -3.53 -16.01
CA PHE A 175 18.49 -4.82 -16.67
C PHE A 175 19.66 -5.18 -17.57
N ASP A 176 19.90 -6.48 -17.74
CA ASP A 176 20.80 -6.97 -18.79
C ASP A 176 20.06 -7.15 -20.13
N GLU A 177 20.81 -7.54 -21.16
CA GLU A 177 20.29 -7.74 -22.52
C GLU A 177 19.28 -8.90 -22.61
N GLU A 178 19.26 -9.79 -21.64
CA GLU A 178 18.31 -10.91 -21.53
C GLU A 178 17.00 -10.51 -20.80
N GLY A 179 16.92 -9.25 -20.35
CA GLY A 179 15.76 -8.75 -19.59
C GLY A 179 15.74 -9.20 -18.14
N VAL A 180 16.88 -9.59 -17.57
CA VAL A 180 17.01 -9.94 -16.14
C VAL A 180 17.38 -8.69 -15.35
N CYS A 181 16.68 -8.41 -14.27
CA CYS A 181 17.04 -7.31 -13.36
C CYS A 181 18.35 -7.65 -12.63
N ARG A 182 19.35 -6.78 -12.78
CA ARG A 182 20.71 -6.99 -12.25
C ARG A 182 21.13 -5.99 -11.19
N GLY A 183 20.31 -5.03 -10.88
CA GLY A 183 20.62 -4.05 -9.87
C GLY A 183 19.80 -2.78 -9.92
N VAL A 184 20.27 -1.80 -9.12
CA VAL A 184 19.65 -0.49 -8.97
C VAL A 184 20.72 0.58 -9.02
N LEU A 185 20.49 1.63 -9.81
CA LEU A 185 21.27 2.86 -9.74
C LEU A 185 20.62 3.79 -8.69
N ALA A 186 21.43 4.27 -7.75
CA ALA A 186 20.96 5.12 -6.66
C ALA A 186 21.85 6.36 -6.49
N LEU A 187 21.24 7.43 -5.97
CA LEU A 187 21.91 8.65 -5.55
C LEU A 187 22.07 8.63 -4.03
N ASP A 188 23.30 8.75 -3.54
CA ASP A 188 23.58 9.15 -2.16
C ASP A 188 23.23 10.62 -2.02
N MET A 189 22.15 10.94 -1.32
CA MET A 189 21.66 12.31 -1.19
C MET A 189 22.56 13.18 -0.30
N ALA A 190 23.28 12.58 0.63
CA ALA A 190 24.17 13.29 1.53
C ALA A 190 25.47 13.71 0.86
N GLU A 191 26.07 12.83 0.06
CA GLU A 191 27.36 13.06 -0.60
C GLU A 191 27.22 13.51 -2.06
N GLY A 192 26.03 13.38 -2.65
CA GLY A 192 25.79 13.71 -4.06
C GLY A 192 26.50 12.78 -5.04
N THR A 193 26.73 11.53 -4.67
CA THR A 193 27.46 10.53 -5.45
C THR A 193 26.52 9.45 -6.00
N LEU A 194 26.89 8.85 -7.15
CA LEU A 194 26.11 7.80 -7.79
C LEU A 194 26.68 6.42 -7.49
N HIS A 195 25.77 5.49 -7.19
CA HIS A 195 26.11 4.13 -6.80
C HIS A 195 25.28 3.13 -7.59
N LEU A 196 25.94 2.15 -8.21
CA LEU A 196 25.32 1.01 -8.84
C LEU A 196 25.38 -0.19 -7.88
N PHE A 197 24.23 -0.61 -7.38
CA PHE A 197 24.11 -1.81 -6.56
C PHE A 197 23.75 -3.01 -7.42
N ARG A 198 24.76 -3.84 -7.70
CA ARG A 198 24.61 -5.10 -8.45
C ARG A 198 24.05 -6.18 -7.53
N ALA A 199 23.06 -6.94 -8.03
CA ALA A 199 22.43 -8.02 -7.27
C ALA A 199 21.96 -9.16 -8.17
N HIS A 200 21.77 -10.35 -7.59
CA HIS A 200 21.06 -11.46 -8.23
C HIS A 200 19.54 -11.29 -8.14
N GLY A 201 19.05 -10.56 -7.17
CA GLY A 201 17.66 -10.17 -7.01
C GLY A 201 17.51 -8.78 -6.40
N VAL A 202 16.53 -8.03 -6.92
CA VAL A 202 16.11 -6.72 -6.42
C VAL A 202 14.68 -6.82 -5.90
N VAL A 203 14.46 -6.46 -4.65
CA VAL A 203 13.15 -6.45 -4.00
C VAL A 203 12.66 -5.02 -3.85
N LEU A 204 11.55 -4.68 -4.48
CA LEU A 204 10.90 -3.38 -4.34
C LEU A 204 9.91 -3.43 -3.16
N ALA A 205 10.15 -2.61 -2.14
CA ALA A 205 9.35 -2.49 -0.92
C ALA A 205 9.09 -1.01 -0.57
N THR A 206 8.79 -0.23 -1.58
CA THR A 206 8.79 1.25 -1.53
C THR A 206 7.50 1.85 -0.98
N GLY A 207 6.50 1.03 -0.63
CA GLY A 207 5.19 1.50 -0.18
C GLY A 207 4.31 2.01 -1.32
N GLY A 208 3.18 2.63 -0.95
CA GLY A 208 2.18 3.11 -1.89
C GLY A 208 2.46 4.50 -2.46
N TYR A 209 1.46 5.02 -3.18
CA TYR A 209 1.49 6.33 -3.85
C TYR A 209 0.31 7.25 -3.40
N GLY A 210 -0.09 7.17 -2.15
CA GLY A 210 -1.24 7.96 -1.64
C GLY A 210 -1.08 9.47 -1.85
N ARG A 211 0.13 9.97 -1.98
CA ARG A 211 0.42 11.39 -2.25
C ARG A 211 0.15 11.83 -3.70
N ALA A 212 -0.36 10.94 -4.55
CA ALA A 212 -1.01 11.33 -5.80
C ALA A 212 -2.34 12.07 -5.58
N TYR A 213 -2.93 11.96 -4.38
CA TYR A 213 -4.16 12.63 -3.95
C TYR A 213 -3.86 13.82 -3.02
N PHE A 214 -4.75 14.81 -3.04
CA PHE A 214 -4.58 16.02 -2.23
C PHE A 214 -4.68 15.72 -0.72
N SER A 215 -5.69 14.93 -0.31
CA SER A 215 -5.87 14.48 1.07
C SER A 215 -5.62 12.98 1.18
N ALA A 216 -4.61 12.60 1.96
CA ALA A 216 -4.25 11.21 2.20
C ALA A 216 -3.72 11.03 3.61
N THR A 217 -3.97 9.85 4.20
CA THR A 217 -3.38 9.46 5.50
C THR A 217 -1.92 9.05 5.36
N SER A 218 -1.45 8.87 4.12
CA SER A 218 -0.09 8.44 3.80
C SER A 218 0.94 9.50 4.16
N ALA A 219 2.11 9.08 4.65
CA ALA A 219 3.26 9.96 4.83
C ALA A 219 3.67 10.64 3.51
N HIS A 220 4.30 11.80 3.58
CA HIS A 220 4.78 12.53 2.40
C HIS A 220 5.80 11.75 1.56
N THR A 221 6.42 10.74 2.14
CA THR A 221 7.35 9.82 1.49
C THR A 221 6.67 8.73 0.65
N CYS A 222 5.34 8.61 0.68
CA CYS A 222 4.57 7.65 -0.12
C CYS A 222 4.33 8.19 -1.53
N THR A 223 5.36 8.15 -2.36
CA THR A 223 5.44 8.80 -3.67
C THR A 223 5.48 7.82 -4.85
N GLY A 224 5.19 6.53 -4.60
CA GLY A 224 5.07 5.53 -5.65
C GLY A 224 6.36 5.23 -6.40
N ASP A 225 7.49 5.30 -5.72
CA ASP A 225 8.81 5.18 -6.36
C ASP A 225 8.99 3.82 -7.06
N GLY A 226 8.61 2.72 -6.42
CA GLY A 226 8.68 1.39 -7.02
C GLY A 226 7.84 1.26 -8.29
N GLY A 227 6.62 1.79 -8.28
CA GLY A 227 5.77 1.85 -9.47
C GLY A 227 6.41 2.66 -10.59
N GLY A 228 6.99 3.83 -10.26
CA GLY A 228 7.74 4.64 -11.22
C GLY A 228 8.92 3.90 -11.84
N LEU A 229 9.71 3.20 -11.03
CA LEU A 229 10.83 2.36 -11.48
C LEU A 229 10.37 1.29 -12.47
N VAL A 230 9.28 0.59 -12.15
CA VAL A 230 8.73 -0.49 -12.97
C VAL A 230 8.15 0.04 -14.29
N MET A 231 7.39 1.14 -14.25
CA MET A 231 6.82 1.75 -15.46
C MET A 231 7.90 2.32 -16.38
N ARG A 232 8.97 2.93 -15.84
CA ARG A 232 10.13 3.36 -16.66
C ARG A 232 10.89 2.19 -17.28
N ALA A 233 10.84 1.01 -16.67
CA ALA A 233 11.37 -0.21 -17.24
C ALA A 233 10.44 -0.84 -18.32
N GLY A 234 9.27 -0.25 -18.57
CA GLY A 234 8.32 -0.73 -19.56
C GLY A 234 7.47 -1.92 -19.10
N LEU A 235 7.41 -2.17 -17.79
CA LEU A 235 6.62 -3.24 -17.19
C LEU A 235 5.22 -2.75 -16.78
N PRO A 236 4.20 -3.62 -16.77
CA PRO A 236 2.84 -3.25 -16.40
C PRO A 236 2.67 -3.07 -14.89
N MET A 237 1.66 -2.26 -14.53
CA MET A 237 1.06 -2.21 -13.19
C MET A 237 -0.30 -2.91 -13.20
N GLN A 238 -0.77 -3.35 -12.04
CA GLN A 238 -2.01 -4.12 -11.91
C GLN A 238 -3.01 -3.45 -10.96
N ASP A 239 -4.30 -3.46 -11.34
CA ASP A 239 -5.45 -3.07 -10.49
C ASP A 239 -5.36 -1.66 -9.91
N MET A 240 -4.77 -0.73 -10.65
CA MET A 240 -4.48 0.63 -10.19
C MET A 240 -5.73 1.47 -9.88
N GLU A 241 -6.88 1.10 -10.39
CA GLU A 241 -8.18 1.75 -10.12
C GLU A 241 -8.67 1.57 -8.68
N PHE A 242 -8.15 0.58 -7.95
CA PHE A 242 -8.58 0.27 -6.60
C PHE A 242 -7.73 1.00 -5.55
N VAL A 243 -8.21 2.17 -5.17
CA VAL A 243 -7.66 3.02 -4.12
C VAL A 243 -8.65 3.07 -2.96
N GLN A 244 -8.24 2.62 -1.78
CA GLN A 244 -9.09 2.59 -0.61
C GLN A 244 -9.13 3.94 0.09
N PHE A 245 -10.35 4.43 0.35
CA PHE A 245 -10.60 5.54 1.25
C PHE A 245 -10.88 4.99 2.65
N HIS A 246 -10.09 5.42 3.63
CA HIS A 246 -10.37 5.09 5.02
C HIS A 246 -11.51 5.98 5.53
N PRO A 247 -12.52 5.42 6.19
CA PRO A 247 -13.67 6.19 6.68
C PRO A 247 -13.28 7.35 7.60
N THR A 248 -12.29 7.15 8.46
CA THR A 248 -11.99 8.02 9.58
C THR A 248 -10.59 8.66 9.49
N GLY A 249 -10.38 9.50 8.47
CA GLY A 249 -9.33 10.53 8.50
C GLY A 249 -9.81 11.75 9.28
N ILE A 250 -8.96 12.38 10.09
CA ILE A 250 -9.29 13.61 10.80
C ILE A 250 -9.60 14.71 9.77
N TYR A 251 -10.78 15.31 9.88
CA TYR A 251 -11.21 16.41 9.02
C TYR A 251 -10.21 17.57 9.07
N GLY A 252 -9.81 18.06 7.91
CA GLY A 252 -8.84 19.16 7.76
C GLY A 252 -7.37 18.76 7.89
N ALA A 253 -7.04 17.72 8.65
CA ALA A 253 -5.66 17.27 8.88
C ALA A 253 -5.25 16.04 8.06
N GLY A 254 -6.21 15.19 7.69
CA GLY A 254 -5.96 13.94 6.95
C GLY A 254 -5.27 12.85 7.76
N CYS A 255 -4.99 13.05 9.05
CA CYS A 255 -4.37 12.04 9.91
C CYS A 255 -5.32 10.88 10.17
N LEU A 256 -4.77 9.66 10.21
CA LEU A 256 -5.55 8.45 10.43
C LEU A 256 -6.09 8.36 11.87
N ILE A 257 -7.39 8.07 11.99
CA ILE A 257 -7.99 7.46 13.18
C ILE A 257 -8.30 6.01 12.83
N THR A 258 -7.63 5.09 13.50
CA THR A 258 -7.71 3.65 13.17
C THR A 258 -9.13 3.10 13.26
N GLU A 259 -9.43 2.11 12.42
CA GLU A 259 -10.64 1.29 12.54
C GLU A 259 -10.77 0.58 13.91
N GLY A 260 -9.64 0.38 14.60
CA GLY A 260 -9.61 -0.15 15.95
C GLY A 260 -10.51 0.61 16.92
N VAL A 261 -10.69 1.92 16.73
CA VAL A 261 -11.63 2.74 17.51
C VAL A 261 -13.07 2.22 17.38
N ARG A 262 -13.49 1.89 16.15
CA ARG A 262 -14.83 1.30 15.90
C ARG A 262 -14.90 -0.14 16.43
N GLY A 263 -13.79 -0.88 16.37
CA GLY A 263 -13.65 -2.20 16.98
C GLY A 263 -13.79 -2.18 18.50
N GLU A 264 -13.31 -1.13 19.16
CA GLU A 264 -13.48 -0.92 20.61
C GLU A 264 -14.84 -0.28 20.97
N GLY A 265 -15.71 -0.02 19.98
CA GLY A 265 -17.07 0.45 20.18
C GLY A 265 -17.36 1.90 19.77
N GLY A 266 -16.43 2.59 19.10
CA GLY A 266 -16.68 3.93 18.56
C GLY A 266 -17.78 3.96 17.51
N ILE A 267 -18.59 5.01 17.48
CA ILE A 267 -19.82 5.14 16.69
C ILE A 267 -19.73 6.34 15.76
N LEU A 268 -20.10 6.13 14.48
CA LEU A 268 -20.24 7.20 13.50
C LEU A 268 -21.62 7.85 13.61
N ARG A 269 -21.65 9.20 13.70
CA ARG A 269 -22.89 9.99 13.82
C ARG A 269 -22.95 11.10 12.79
N ASN A 270 -24.14 11.29 12.21
CA ASN A 270 -24.45 12.42 11.33
C ASN A 270 -24.90 13.67 12.14
N SER A 271 -25.30 14.74 11.46
CA SER A 271 -25.77 15.98 12.09
C SER A 271 -27.05 15.83 12.92
N ASN A 272 -27.82 14.78 12.72
CA ASN A 272 -29.01 14.47 13.51
C ASN A 272 -28.67 13.66 14.79
N GLY A 273 -27.39 13.36 15.03
CA GLY A 273 -26.95 12.49 16.10
C GLY A 273 -27.23 10.99 15.85
N GLU A 274 -27.72 10.65 14.66
CA GLU A 274 -28.08 9.29 14.27
C GLU A 274 -26.84 8.43 14.03
N ARG A 275 -26.84 7.20 14.52
CA ARG A 275 -25.92 6.13 14.15
C ARG A 275 -26.33 5.56 12.79
N PHE A 276 -26.04 6.32 11.72
CA PHE A 276 -26.58 6.06 10.38
C PHE A 276 -26.13 4.71 9.78
N MET A 277 -25.03 4.14 10.23
CA MET A 277 -24.58 2.83 9.75
C MET A 277 -25.57 1.70 10.03
N GLU A 278 -26.48 1.85 10.98
CA GLU A 278 -27.58 0.90 11.21
C GLU A 278 -28.56 0.80 10.03
N ARG A 279 -28.70 1.87 9.22
CA ARG A 279 -29.50 1.87 7.98
C ARG A 279 -28.78 1.21 6.80
N TYR A 280 -27.46 1.44 6.68
CA TYR A 280 -26.68 0.99 5.53
C TYR A 280 -26.16 -0.45 5.68
N ALA A 281 -25.85 -0.86 6.90
CA ALA A 281 -25.29 -2.15 7.21
C ALA A 281 -25.87 -2.68 8.55
N PRO A 282 -27.13 -3.13 8.59
CA PRO A 282 -27.83 -3.43 9.85
C PRO A 282 -27.16 -4.52 10.69
N HIS A 283 -26.43 -5.45 10.06
CA HIS A 283 -25.76 -6.55 10.77
C HIS A 283 -24.42 -6.12 11.37
N TYR A 284 -23.60 -5.42 10.60
CA TYR A 284 -22.21 -5.06 10.99
C TYR A 284 -22.07 -3.61 11.46
N LYS A 285 -23.04 -2.75 11.13
CA LYS A 285 -23.06 -1.34 11.53
C LYS A 285 -21.72 -0.66 11.21
N ASP A 286 -21.11 -0.02 12.19
CA ASP A 286 -19.82 0.67 12.06
C ASP A 286 -18.65 -0.28 11.76
N LEU A 287 -18.82 -1.58 11.87
CA LEU A 287 -17.88 -2.64 11.51
C LEU A 287 -18.17 -3.28 10.13
N ALA A 288 -18.95 -2.65 9.28
CA ALA A 288 -19.00 -2.99 7.87
C ALA A 288 -17.64 -2.73 7.20
N SER A 289 -17.40 -3.30 6.01
CA SER A 289 -16.13 -3.08 5.30
C SER A 289 -15.91 -1.59 4.97
N ARG A 290 -14.65 -1.21 4.83
CA ARG A 290 -14.25 0.21 4.69
C ARG A 290 -14.88 0.91 3.50
N ASP A 291 -15.01 0.24 2.38
CA ASP A 291 -15.65 0.78 1.18
C ASP A 291 -17.13 1.07 1.42
N VAL A 292 -17.84 0.19 2.10
CA VAL A 292 -19.25 0.39 2.48
C VAL A 292 -19.40 1.58 3.42
N VAL A 293 -18.57 1.66 4.48
CA VAL A 293 -18.63 2.76 5.44
C VAL A 293 -18.29 4.10 4.78
N SER A 294 -17.24 4.14 3.96
CA SER A 294 -16.83 5.38 3.24
C SER A 294 -17.91 5.87 2.28
N ARG A 295 -18.57 4.96 1.54
CA ARG A 295 -19.70 5.32 0.68
C ARG A 295 -20.89 5.84 1.50
N SER A 296 -21.23 5.17 2.59
CA SER A 296 -22.33 5.59 3.47
C SER A 296 -22.09 6.98 4.04
N MET A 297 -20.89 7.28 4.52
CA MET A 297 -20.51 8.61 4.99
C MET A 297 -20.63 9.67 3.88
N THR A 298 -20.17 9.34 2.67
CA THR A 298 -20.25 10.24 1.52
C THR A 298 -21.69 10.52 1.12
N ILE A 299 -22.58 9.54 1.20
CA ILE A 299 -24.02 9.72 0.96
C ILE A 299 -24.63 10.65 2.02
N GLU A 300 -24.34 10.43 3.31
CA GLU A 300 -24.81 11.30 4.39
C GLU A 300 -24.40 12.77 4.16
N ILE A 301 -23.15 12.99 3.76
CA ILE A 301 -22.63 14.33 3.44
C ILE A 301 -23.36 14.93 2.22
N ARG A 302 -23.49 14.19 1.13
CA ARG A 302 -24.15 14.64 -0.10
C ARG A 302 -25.63 14.99 0.10
N GLU A 303 -26.31 14.25 0.97
CA GLU A 303 -27.72 14.47 1.31
C GLU A 303 -27.93 15.56 2.39
N GLY A 304 -26.87 16.27 2.78
CA GLY A 304 -26.93 17.41 3.69
C GLY A 304 -27.00 17.05 5.16
N ARG A 305 -26.76 15.78 5.53
CA ARG A 305 -26.68 15.31 6.92
C ARG A 305 -25.26 15.28 7.48
N GLY A 306 -24.31 15.89 6.78
CA GLY A 306 -22.98 16.16 7.32
C GLY A 306 -23.03 17.16 8.49
N VAL A 307 -21.94 17.23 9.26
CA VAL A 307 -21.79 18.13 10.41
C VAL A 307 -20.90 19.32 10.06
N GLY A 308 -20.85 20.30 10.96
CA GLY A 308 -20.07 21.53 10.79
C GLY A 308 -20.77 22.58 9.92
N GLU A 309 -20.12 23.73 9.75
CA GLU A 309 -20.63 24.87 9.00
C GLU A 309 -20.90 24.51 7.53
N HIS A 310 -20.01 23.70 6.93
CA HIS A 310 -20.10 23.31 5.52
C HIS A 310 -20.85 21.98 5.31
N LYS A 311 -21.29 21.30 6.36
CA LYS A 311 -21.98 19.98 6.32
C LYS A 311 -21.21 18.93 5.50
N ASP A 312 -19.89 18.93 5.60
CA ASP A 312 -18.98 18.19 4.72
C ASP A 312 -18.19 17.08 5.43
N HIS A 313 -18.50 16.79 6.70
CA HIS A 313 -17.84 15.72 7.46
C HIS A 313 -18.82 15.02 8.43
N ILE A 314 -18.33 14.01 9.15
CA ILE A 314 -19.07 13.16 10.07
C ILE A 314 -18.39 13.19 11.44
N LEU A 315 -19.07 12.76 12.49
CA LEU A 315 -18.51 12.65 13.83
C LEU A 315 -18.25 11.19 14.20
N LEU A 316 -17.06 10.92 14.74
CA LEU A 316 -16.71 9.65 15.37
C LEU A 316 -16.77 9.82 16.90
N ASP A 317 -17.76 9.22 17.52
CA ASP A 317 -18.06 9.37 18.94
C ASP A 317 -17.46 8.23 19.78
N LEU A 318 -16.60 8.59 20.75
CA LEU A 318 -15.96 7.70 21.71
C LEU A 318 -16.41 8.00 23.15
N THR A 319 -17.20 9.04 23.37
CA THR A 319 -17.50 9.58 24.71
C THR A 319 -18.18 8.57 25.65
N HIS A 320 -18.80 7.56 25.09
CA HIS A 320 -19.50 6.49 25.82
C HIS A 320 -18.60 5.31 26.23
N LEU A 321 -17.33 5.24 25.75
CA LEU A 321 -16.45 4.08 25.98
C LEU A 321 -15.86 4.05 27.39
N GLY A 322 -15.81 5.18 28.08
CA GLY A 322 -15.17 5.32 29.37
C GLY A 322 -13.63 5.48 29.32
N PRO A 323 -13.04 6.05 30.36
CA PRO A 323 -11.60 6.35 30.40
C PRO A 323 -10.72 5.10 30.32
N GLU A 324 -11.13 3.97 30.93
CA GLU A 324 -10.34 2.73 30.91
C GLU A 324 -10.05 2.25 29.49
N VAL A 325 -11.06 2.23 28.62
CA VAL A 325 -10.89 1.81 27.22
C VAL A 325 -10.04 2.81 26.43
N ILE A 326 -10.31 4.10 26.61
CA ILE A 326 -9.63 5.16 25.86
C ILE A 326 -8.14 5.22 26.27
N ASP A 327 -7.85 5.26 27.57
CA ASP A 327 -6.49 5.47 28.07
C ASP A 327 -5.61 4.23 27.94
N GLU A 328 -6.17 3.03 28.03
CA GLU A 328 -5.43 1.78 27.91
C GLU A 328 -5.25 1.34 26.44
N LYS A 329 -6.33 1.38 25.65
CA LYS A 329 -6.34 0.77 24.30
C LYS A 329 -6.14 1.77 23.17
N LEU A 330 -6.42 3.05 23.40
CA LEU A 330 -6.45 4.11 22.38
C LEU A 330 -5.67 5.38 22.77
N PRO A 331 -4.55 5.28 23.53
CA PRO A 331 -3.84 6.47 24.03
C PRO A 331 -3.29 7.36 22.89
N GLY A 332 -2.77 6.77 21.80
CA GLY A 332 -2.26 7.51 20.66
C GLY A 332 -3.38 8.15 19.83
N ILE A 333 -4.58 7.57 19.83
CA ILE A 333 -5.77 8.16 19.20
C ILE A 333 -6.22 9.39 19.97
N ALA A 334 -6.29 9.31 21.30
CA ALA A 334 -6.63 10.45 22.16
C ALA A 334 -5.63 11.61 21.96
N GLU A 335 -4.33 11.31 21.90
CA GLU A 335 -3.29 12.28 21.61
C GLU A 335 -3.43 12.91 20.21
N SER A 336 -3.66 12.08 19.18
CA SER A 336 -3.83 12.54 17.81
C SER A 336 -5.06 13.44 17.64
N ALA A 337 -6.18 13.09 18.25
CA ALA A 337 -7.39 13.91 18.23
C ALA A 337 -7.15 15.28 18.91
N ARG A 338 -6.45 15.28 20.05
CA ARG A 338 -6.10 16.51 20.77
C ARG A 338 -5.18 17.41 19.95
N ILE A 339 -4.16 16.85 19.31
CA ILE A 339 -3.16 17.62 18.56
C ILE A 339 -3.73 18.13 17.22
N PHE A 340 -4.40 17.28 16.46
CA PHE A 340 -4.79 17.56 15.08
C PHE A 340 -6.24 18.02 14.90
N ALA A 341 -7.13 17.71 15.84
CA ALA A 341 -8.52 18.14 15.83
C ALA A 341 -8.87 19.12 16.95
N GLY A 342 -8.00 19.27 17.96
CA GLY A 342 -8.28 20.09 19.15
C GLY A 342 -9.35 19.48 20.07
N VAL A 343 -9.59 18.16 19.98
CA VAL A 343 -10.70 17.46 20.64
C VAL A 343 -10.19 16.62 21.82
N ASP A 344 -10.90 16.73 22.96
CA ASP A 344 -10.78 15.80 24.07
C ASP A 344 -11.82 14.65 23.88
N VAL A 345 -11.35 13.50 23.44
CA VAL A 345 -12.20 12.36 23.07
C VAL A 345 -13.05 11.78 24.23
N HIS A 346 -12.71 12.13 25.48
CA HIS A 346 -13.54 11.78 26.64
C HIS A 346 -14.82 12.63 26.74
N LYS A 347 -14.86 13.76 26.03
CA LYS A 347 -15.93 14.76 26.13
C LYS A 347 -16.64 15.04 24.81
N GLU A 348 -15.89 14.94 23.70
CA GLU A 348 -16.33 15.38 22.39
C GLU A 348 -15.98 14.35 21.31
N PRO A 349 -16.84 14.18 20.27
CA PRO A 349 -16.52 13.32 19.14
C PRO A 349 -15.46 13.94 18.22
N ILE A 350 -14.76 13.08 17.48
CA ILE A 350 -13.71 13.48 16.52
C ILE A 350 -14.39 13.79 15.17
N PRO A 351 -14.10 14.95 14.53
CA PRO A 351 -14.53 15.22 13.16
C PRO A 351 -13.73 14.37 12.18
N VAL A 352 -14.41 13.60 11.32
CA VAL A 352 -13.79 12.65 10.39
C VAL A 352 -14.41 12.71 8.99
N ILE A 353 -13.62 12.35 7.99
CA ILE A 353 -14.03 12.29 6.58
C ILE A 353 -13.34 11.13 5.87
N PRO A 354 -13.98 10.47 4.88
CA PRO A 354 -13.30 9.50 4.04
C PRO A 354 -12.05 10.10 3.38
N THR A 355 -10.90 9.47 3.59
CA THR A 355 -9.58 9.98 3.18
C THR A 355 -8.78 8.88 2.51
N VAL A 356 -8.06 9.17 1.43
CA VAL A 356 -7.20 8.19 0.74
C VAL A 356 -6.23 7.57 1.71
N HIS A 357 -6.15 6.23 1.69
CA HIS A 357 -5.43 5.50 2.72
C HIS A 357 -4.53 4.36 2.22
N TYR A 358 -4.98 3.56 1.25
CA TYR A 358 -4.25 2.37 0.79
C TYR A 358 -4.44 2.13 -0.71
N ASN A 359 -3.36 1.76 -1.38
CA ASN A 359 -3.37 1.37 -2.79
C ASN A 359 -3.41 -0.17 -2.87
N MET A 360 -4.53 -0.76 -3.31
CA MET A 360 -4.64 -2.21 -3.50
C MET A 360 -3.91 -2.66 -4.75
N GLY A 361 -3.93 -1.86 -5.80
CA GLY A 361 -3.14 -2.07 -7.00
C GLY A 361 -1.65 -1.76 -6.81
N GLY A 362 -0.83 -2.20 -7.74
CA GLY A 362 0.61 -2.00 -7.69
C GLY A 362 1.36 -2.88 -8.68
N ILE A 363 2.59 -3.22 -8.36
CA ILE A 363 3.45 -4.09 -9.17
C ILE A 363 2.93 -5.53 -9.08
N PRO A 364 2.51 -6.17 -10.19
CA PRO A 364 1.94 -7.52 -10.15
C PRO A 364 2.98 -8.55 -9.71
N THR A 365 2.62 -9.38 -8.73
CA THR A 365 3.46 -10.46 -8.22
C THR A 365 2.65 -11.74 -7.98
N ASN A 366 3.36 -12.89 -7.95
CA ASN A 366 2.85 -14.11 -7.35
C ASN A 366 3.07 -14.10 -5.82
N TYR A 367 2.58 -15.12 -5.10
CA TYR A 367 2.72 -15.19 -3.63
C TYR A 367 4.15 -15.47 -3.13
N HIS A 368 5.10 -15.74 -4.03
CA HIS A 368 6.54 -15.77 -3.72
C HIS A 368 7.20 -14.39 -3.77
N GLY A 369 6.46 -13.35 -4.15
CA GLY A 369 6.98 -12.00 -4.35
C GLY A 369 7.71 -11.79 -5.67
N GLU A 370 7.73 -12.77 -6.57
CA GLU A 370 8.30 -12.63 -7.91
C GLU A 370 7.40 -11.74 -8.77
N VAL A 371 7.96 -10.69 -9.39
CA VAL A 371 7.21 -9.84 -10.30
C VAL A 371 6.82 -10.63 -11.54
N VAL A 372 5.56 -10.51 -11.95
CA VAL A 372 5.00 -11.22 -13.09
C VAL A 372 4.51 -10.25 -14.17
N ARG A 373 4.45 -10.74 -15.40
CA ARG A 373 3.86 -10.03 -16.55
C ARG A 373 3.20 -11.05 -17.48
N LYS A 374 2.26 -10.60 -18.28
CA LYS A 374 1.69 -11.44 -19.33
C LYS A 374 2.64 -11.51 -20.52
N VAL A 375 2.92 -12.74 -20.98
CA VAL A 375 3.75 -13.01 -22.17
C VAL A 375 3.02 -14.05 -23.03
N GLY A 376 2.48 -13.63 -24.16
CA GLY A 376 1.64 -14.52 -24.98
C GLY A 376 0.42 -15.02 -24.21
N ASP A 377 0.29 -16.34 -24.10
CA ASP A 377 -0.79 -17.01 -23.36
C ASP A 377 -0.48 -17.23 -21.87
N ASP A 378 0.75 -16.96 -21.43
CA ASP A 378 1.14 -17.04 -20.02
C ASP A 378 0.83 -15.72 -19.30
N PRO A 379 -0.20 -15.69 -18.40
CA PRO A 379 -0.55 -14.48 -17.67
C PRO A 379 0.41 -14.15 -16.54
N ASP A 380 1.23 -15.11 -16.09
CA ASP A 380 2.02 -15.08 -14.87
C ASP A 380 3.53 -15.28 -15.11
N ALA A 381 4.01 -14.96 -16.32
CA ALA A 381 5.43 -15.09 -16.66
C ALA A 381 6.29 -14.24 -15.73
N VAL A 382 7.24 -14.87 -15.03
CA VAL A 382 8.12 -14.19 -14.06
C VAL A 382 9.10 -13.25 -14.78
N VAL A 383 9.29 -12.06 -14.22
CA VAL A 383 10.38 -11.14 -14.59
C VAL A 383 11.61 -11.51 -13.78
N PRO A 384 12.65 -12.13 -14.41
CA PRO A 384 13.76 -12.66 -13.64
C PRO A 384 14.55 -11.58 -12.88
N GLY A 385 14.92 -11.88 -11.64
CA GLY A 385 15.71 -11.00 -10.79
C GLY A 385 14.94 -9.84 -10.17
N LEU A 386 13.64 -9.73 -10.39
CA LEU A 386 12.81 -8.65 -9.85
C LEU A 386 11.70 -9.20 -8.95
N TYR A 387 11.61 -8.62 -7.76
CA TYR A 387 10.63 -8.96 -6.73
C TYR A 387 9.95 -7.68 -6.24
N ALA A 388 8.73 -7.79 -5.73
CA ALA A 388 8.04 -6.69 -5.06
C ALA A 388 7.16 -7.23 -3.92
N ILE A 389 7.05 -6.46 -2.84
CA ILE A 389 6.31 -6.84 -1.63
C ILE A 389 5.66 -5.63 -0.96
N GLY A 390 4.70 -5.90 -0.10
CA GLY A 390 3.97 -4.86 0.63
C GLY A 390 3.12 -3.99 -0.28
N GLU A 391 2.83 -2.77 0.13
CA GLU A 391 1.92 -1.88 -0.61
C GLU A 391 2.46 -1.43 -2.00
N ALA A 392 3.76 -1.59 -2.27
CA ALA A 392 4.29 -1.37 -3.62
C ALA A 392 3.85 -2.45 -4.61
N ALA A 393 3.57 -3.65 -4.11
CA ALA A 393 3.17 -4.81 -4.90
C ALA A 393 1.64 -4.98 -4.96
N CYS A 394 1.18 -5.66 -5.99
CA CYS A 394 -0.15 -6.23 -6.08
C CYS A 394 -0.02 -7.76 -6.14
N VAL A 395 0.07 -8.39 -4.98
CA VAL A 395 0.05 -9.86 -4.84
C VAL A 395 -1.37 -10.41 -4.94
N SER A 396 -2.34 -9.52 -5.12
CA SER A 396 -3.76 -9.82 -5.31
C SER A 396 -4.44 -10.46 -4.09
N VAL A 397 -3.99 -10.14 -2.88
CA VAL A 397 -4.69 -10.58 -1.65
C VAL A 397 -5.75 -9.59 -1.18
N HIS A 398 -5.65 -8.34 -1.61
CA HIS A 398 -6.61 -7.29 -1.25
C HIS A 398 -7.70 -7.08 -2.30
N GLY A 399 -7.43 -7.46 -3.55
CA GLY A 399 -8.36 -7.32 -4.66
C GLY A 399 -8.93 -5.91 -4.80
N ALA A 400 -10.25 -5.79 -4.82
CA ALA A 400 -10.92 -4.50 -4.99
C ALA A 400 -11.09 -3.69 -3.69
N ASN A 401 -10.89 -4.31 -2.53
CA ASN A 401 -10.99 -3.65 -1.22
C ASN A 401 -10.27 -4.45 -0.13
N ARG A 402 -9.38 -3.79 0.58
CA ARG A 402 -8.58 -4.40 1.65
C ARG A 402 -9.34 -4.42 2.98
N LEU A 403 -9.35 -5.57 3.63
CA LEU A 403 -9.76 -5.66 5.02
C LEU A 403 -8.72 -5.00 5.95
N GLY A 404 -9.21 -4.37 7.01
CA GLY A 404 -8.36 -3.78 8.03
C GLY A 404 -7.40 -4.82 8.63
N SER A 405 -6.21 -4.40 9.04
CA SER A 405 -5.12 -5.22 9.60
C SER A 405 -4.52 -6.30 8.69
N ASN A 406 -5.08 -6.57 7.51
CA ASN A 406 -4.45 -7.41 6.49
C ASN A 406 -3.23 -6.72 5.84
N SER A 407 -3.10 -5.38 5.88
CA SER A 407 -1.95 -4.70 5.30
C SER A 407 -0.65 -4.97 6.05
N LEU A 408 -0.66 -4.90 7.38
CA LEU A 408 0.53 -5.25 8.16
C LEU A 408 0.86 -6.74 8.05
N LEU A 409 -0.15 -7.59 7.93
CA LEU A 409 0.02 -9.02 7.67
C LEU A 409 0.71 -9.26 6.33
N ASP A 410 0.26 -8.61 5.26
CA ASP A 410 0.87 -8.64 3.93
C ASP A 410 2.37 -8.33 4.00
N LEU A 411 2.76 -7.24 4.69
CA LEU A 411 4.17 -6.86 4.84
C LEU A 411 5.03 -7.99 5.42
N VAL A 412 4.53 -8.63 6.46
CA VAL A 412 5.26 -9.66 7.20
C VAL A 412 5.30 -10.98 6.44
N VAL A 413 4.16 -11.43 5.94
CA VAL A 413 4.03 -12.71 5.22
C VAL A 413 4.82 -12.69 3.93
N PHE A 414 4.66 -11.67 3.08
CA PHE A 414 5.33 -11.64 1.78
C PHE A 414 6.78 -11.18 1.87
N GLY A 415 7.16 -10.39 2.87
CA GLY A 415 8.57 -10.16 3.21
C GLY A 415 9.30 -11.45 3.58
N ARG A 416 8.63 -12.33 4.34
CA ARG A 416 9.12 -13.67 4.66
C ARG A 416 9.13 -14.59 3.42
N ALA A 417 8.09 -14.56 2.61
CA ALA A 417 7.97 -15.37 1.42
C ALA A 417 9.09 -15.11 0.41
N VAL A 418 9.38 -13.85 0.10
CA VAL A 418 10.46 -13.49 -0.81
C VAL A 418 11.83 -13.93 -0.27
N ALA A 419 12.06 -13.81 1.04
CA ALA A 419 13.30 -14.28 1.65
C ALA A 419 13.47 -15.79 1.52
N ASN A 420 12.39 -16.57 1.71
CA ASN A 420 12.39 -18.01 1.52
C ASN A 420 12.66 -18.35 0.04
N ARG A 421 11.94 -17.72 -0.89
CA ARG A 421 12.08 -17.96 -2.32
C ARG A 421 13.49 -17.66 -2.83
N CYS A 422 14.06 -16.53 -2.43
CA CYS A 422 15.42 -16.16 -2.82
C CYS A 422 16.47 -17.12 -2.24
N ALA A 423 16.30 -17.60 -1.01
CA ALA A 423 17.20 -18.59 -0.42
C ALA A 423 17.19 -19.95 -1.15
N GLU A 424 16.05 -20.30 -1.77
CA GLU A 424 15.92 -21.52 -2.58
C GLU A 424 16.53 -21.37 -3.98
N THR A 425 16.41 -20.18 -4.56
CA THR A 425 16.69 -19.96 -5.99
C THR A 425 18.02 -19.23 -6.26
N ILE A 426 18.55 -18.51 -5.29
CA ILE A 426 19.78 -17.71 -5.43
C ILE A 426 20.92 -18.36 -4.68
N ARG A 427 22.01 -18.65 -5.40
CA ARG A 427 23.23 -19.18 -4.80
C ARG A 427 24.02 -18.05 -4.16
N LYS A 428 24.27 -18.16 -2.85
CA LYS A 428 25.10 -17.22 -2.09
C LYS A 428 26.47 -17.02 -2.72
N GLY A 429 26.89 -15.76 -2.91
CA GLY A 429 28.18 -15.40 -3.42
C GLY A 429 28.44 -15.83 -4.86
N ALA A 430 27.40 -16.12 -5.64
CA ALA A 430 27.56 -16.43 -7.05
C ALA A 430 28.20 -15.25 -7.81
N PRO A 431 29.01 -15.50 -8.85
CA PRO A 431 29.61 -14.42 -9.65
C PRO A 431 28.53 -13.64 -10.38
N HIS A 432 28.67 -12.31 -10.41
CA HIS A 432 27.79 -11.44 -11.18
C HIS A 432 28.12 -11.49 -12.68
N LYS A 433 27.10 -11.66 -13.51
CA LYS A 433 27.22 -11.58 -14.96
C LYS A 433 27.65 -10.15 -15.34
N PRO A 434 28.60 -9.96 -16.26
CA PRO A 434 28.94 -8.62 -16.75
C PRO A 434 27.71 -7.86 -17.28
N LEU A 435 27.68 -6.55 -17.08
CA LEU A 435 26.71 -5.66 -17.70
C LEU A 435 27.33 -5.00 -18.93
N ALA A 436 26.50 -4.63 -19.89
CA ALA A 436 26.91 -3.77 -21.00
C ALA A 436 27.44 -2.43 -20.47
N SER A 437 28.38 -1.84 -21.15
CA SER A 437 29.03 -0.58 -20.72
C SER A 437 28.06 0.61 -20.66
N ASP A 438 26.96 0.54 -21.38
CA ASP A 438 25.89 1.54 -21.48
C ASP A 438 24.64 1.21 -20.63
N ALA A 439 24.71 0.16 -19.83
CA ALA A 439 23.54 -0.31 -19.03
C ALA A 439 22.92 0.77 -18.14
N CYS A 440 23.70 1.77 -17.70
CA CYS A 440 23.20 2.88 -16.88
C CYS A 440 22.84 4.13 -17.68
N ASP A 441 23.07 4.17 -18.99
CA ASP A 441 22.98 5.42 -19.79
C ASP A 441 21.56 5.99 -19.82
N LYS A 442 20.54 5.14 -19.89
CA LYS A 442 19.13 5.58 -19.83
C LYS A 442 18.82 6.26 -18.49
N ALA A 443 19.25 5.66 -17.38
CA ALA A 443 19.06 6.21 -16.04
C ALA A 443 19.81 7.53 -15.85
N LEU A 444 21.06 7.60 -16.33
CA LEU A 444 21.87 8.82 -16.28
C LEU A 444 21.27 9.93 -17.14
N SER A 445 20.77 9.61 -18.34
CA SER A 445 20.10 10.58 -19.19
C SER A 445 18.84 11.14 -18.55
N HIS A 446 18.07 10.31 -17.82
CA HIS A 446 16.90 10.76 -17.08
C HIS A 446 17.30 11.68 -15.93
N LEU A 447 18.32 11.32 -15.16
CA LEU A 447 18.88 12.17 -14.11
C LEU A 447 19.34 13.52 -14.66
N ASP A 448 20.08 13.50 -15.74
CA ASP A 448 20.64 14.73 -16.34
C ASP A 448 19.55 15.63 -16.90
N LYS A 449 18.51 15.05 -17.53
CA LYS A 449 17.33 15.78 -18.00
C LYS A 449 16.65 16.52 -16.86
N LEU A 450 16.38 15.84 -15.73
CA LEU A 450 15.69 16.46 -14.58
C LEU A 450 16.58 17.46 -13.86
N ARG A 451 17.83 17.12 -13.62
CA ARG A 451 18.80 18.02 -12.97
C ARG A 451 18.98 19.34 -13.71
N ASN A 452 18.94 19.31 -15.04
CA ASN A 452 19.11 20.48 -15.89
C ASN A 452 17.78 21.09 -16.36
N ALA A 453 16.64 20.60 -15.89
CA ALA A 453 15.34 21.12 -16.26
C ALA A 453 15.22 22.63 -15.97
N ASN A 454 14.91 23.40 -17.00
CA ASN A 454 14.89 24.88 -16.94
C ASN A 454 13.60 25.45 -17.53
N GLY A 455 12.49 24.79 -17.30
CA GLY A 455 11.16 25.24 -17.70
C GLY A 455 10.65 26.43 -16.86
N GLY A 456 9.41 26.78 -17.08
CA GLY A 456 8.72 27.88 -16.38
C GLY A 456 7.93 27.45 -15.14
N THR A 457 7.65 26.13 -14.99
CA THR A 457 6.69 25.65 -14.00
C THR A 457 7.37 24.94 -12.81
N PRO A 458 7.22 25.48 -11.58
CA PRO A 458 7.75 24.81 -10.38
C PRO A 458 7.11 23.44 -10.14
N THR A 459 7.91 22.49 -9.64
CA THR A 459 7.49 21.13 -9.26
C THR A 459 6.23 21.11 -8.40
N ALA A 460 6.14 21.98 -7.40
CA ALA A 460 5.00 22.06 -6.49
C ALA A 460 3.68 22.43 -7.19
N VAL A 461 3.74 23.23 -8.26
CA VAL A 461 2.53 23.64 -9.02
C VAL A 461 1.96 22.45 -9.81
N ILE A 462 2.83 21.67 -10.46
CA ILE A 462 2.41 20.48 -11.20
C ILE A 462 1.84 19.44 -10.24
N ARG A 463 2.50 19.24 -9.08
CA ARG A 463 2.06 18.32 -8.03
C ARG A 463 0.67 18.70 -7.50
N ASP A 464 0.43 19.97 -7.16
CA ASP A 464 -0.86 20.44 -6.67
C ASP A 464 -1.99 20.20 -7.70
N ARG A 465 -1.73 20.50 -8.97
CA ARG A 465 -2.70 20.23 -10.07
C ARG A 465 -3.02 18.73 -10.18
N MET A 466 -2.03 17.85 -10.15
CA MET A 466 -2.22 16.40 -10.14
C MET A 466 -3.07 15.97 -8.93
N GLN A 467 -2.68 16.39 -7.73
CA GLN A 467 -3.35 15.99 -6.49
C GLN A 467 -4.81 16.43 -6.45
N ARG A 468 -5.13 17.65 -6.88
CA ARG A 468 -6.51 18.15 -6.94
C ARG A 468 -7.35 17.45 -7.99
N THR A 469 -6.78 17.13 -9.15
CA THR A 469 -7.46 16.36 -10.19
C THR A 469 -7.80 14.96 -9.69
N MET A 470 -6.86 14.26 -9.09
CA MET A 470 -7.12 12.93 -8.53
C MET A 470 -8.18 12.97 -7.42
N GLN A 471 -8.13 13.96 -6.54
CA GLN A 471 -9.10 14.15 -5.45
C GLN A 471 -10.51 14.43 -5.95
N ALA A 472 -10.64 15.18 -7.04
CA ALA A 472 -11.95 15.55 -7.60
C ALA A 472 -12.53 14.46 -8.51
N ASP A 473 -11.72 13.91 -9.40
CA ASP A 473 -12.18 13.11 -10.53
C ASP A 473 -12.02 11.59 -10.33
N ALA A 474 -11.21 11.15 -9.35
CA ALA A 474 -11.02 9.74 -8.96
C ALA A 474 -11.34 9.51 -7.48
N ALA A 475 -12.45 10.10 -7.00
CA ALA A 475 -12.91 10.09 -5.61
C ALA A 475 -13.59 8.78 -5.20
N VAL A 476 -14.29 8.80 -4.05
CA VAL A 476 -15.07 7.65 -3.52
C VAL A 476 -16.13 7.21 -4.53
N PHE A 477 -16.89 8.16 -5.11
CA PHE A 477 -17.81 7.92 -6.21
C PHE A 477 -17.26 8.49 -7.51
N ARG A 478 -17.45 7.76 -8.58
CA ARG A 478 -16.93 8.04 -9.92
C ARG A 478 -18.04 7.96 -10.95
N THR A 479 -17.97 8.79 -12.00
CA THR A 479 -18.87 8.72 -13.16
C THR A 479 -18.04 8.66 -14.44
N SER A 480 -18.63 8.18 -15.54
CA SER A 480 -17.97 8.21 -16.85
C SER A 480 -17.52 9.61 -17.24
N LYS A 481 -18.32 10.64 -16.88
CA LYS A 481 -18.00 12.04 -17.15
C LYS A 481 -16.77 12.49 -16.34
N THR A 482 -16.79 12.34 -15.00
CA THR A 482 -15.67 12.78 -14.15
C THR A 482 -14.37 12.05 -14.47
N LEU A 483 -14.43 10.74 -14.73
CA LEU A 483 -13.25 9.97 -15.09
C LEU A 483 -12.67 10.38 -16.44
N LYS A 484 -13.51 10.63 -17.46
CA LYS A 484 -13.05 11.10 -18.77
C LYS A 484 -12.41 12.48 -18.67
N GLU A 485 -13.06 13.43 -18.03
CA GLU A 485 -12.52 14.77 -17.80
C GLU A 485 -11.21 14.71 -17.00
N GLY A 486 -11.15 13.84 -15.99
CA GLY A 486 -9.95 13.60 -15.19
C GLY A 486 -8.79 13.02 -16.00
N CYS A 487 -9.05 12.06 -16.91
CA CYS A 487 -8.03 11.53 -17.83
C CYS A 487 -7.48 12.62 -18.75
N GLU A 488 -8.35 13.48 -19.32
CA GLU A 488 -7.93 14.60 -20.17
C GLU A 488 -7.07 15.61 -19.39
N LYS A 489 -7.51 16.03 -18.20
CA LYS A 489 -6.74 16.91 -17.31
C LYS A 489 -5.39 16.30 -16.92
N MET A 490 -5.37 15.00 -16.61
CA MET A 490 -4.14 14.31 -16.19
C MET A 490 -3.15 14.19 -17.34
N ALA A 491 -3.63 13.99 -18.59
CA ALA A 491 -2.78 14.00 -19.78
C ALA A 491 -2.10 15.37 -19.97
N ASP A 492 -2.85 16.47 -19.80
CA ASP A 492 -2.31 17.84 -19.86
C ASP A 492 -1.31 18.10 -18.73
N ILE A 493 -1.61 17.64 -17.51
CA ILE A 493 -0.71 17.78 -16.36
C ILE A 493 0.58 16.99 -16.59
N PHE A 494 0.48 15.76 -17.09
CA PHE A 494 1.64 14.94 -17.42
C PHE A 494 2.51 15.62 -18.51
N ALA A 495 1.89 16.14 -19.57
CA ALA A 495 2.60 16.88 -20.61
C ALA A 495 3.29 18.15 -20.08
N SER A 496 2.69 18.83 -19.11
CA SER A 496 3.29 20.01 -18.47
C SER A 496 4.57 19.72 -17.68
N PHE A 497 4.83 18.46 -17.36
CA PHE A 497 6.10 18.07 -16.72
C PHE A 497 7.33 18.33 -17.58
N GLU A 498 7.20 18.41 -18.91
CA GLU A 498 8.29 18.83 -19.80
C GLU A 498 8.73 20.29 -19.55
N ASP A 499 7.84 21.13 -18.99
CA ASP A 499 8.12 22.53 -18.62
C ASP A 499 8.54 22.69 -17.15
N VAL A 500 8.90 21.58 -16.47
CA VAL A 500 9.29 21.62 -15.05
C VAL A 500 10.58 22.43 -14.87
N LYS A 501 10.65 23.17 -13.76
CA LYS A 501 11.83 23.95 -13.36
C LYS A 501 12.46 23.35 -12.11
N VAL A 502 13.74 22.98 -12.24
CA VAL A 502 14.61 22.62 -11.11
C VAL A 502 15.62 23.75 -10.92
N SER A 503 15.61 24.37 -9.75
CA SER A 503 16.42 25.56 -9.47
C SER A 503 17.81 25.22 -8.96
N ASP A 504 17.91 24.21 -8.08
CA ASP A 504 19.19 23.70 -7.56
C ASP A 504 19.71 22.56 -8.45
N ARG A 505 20.93 22.69 -8.90
CA ARG A 505 21.60 21.70 -9.77
C ARG A 505 22.71 20.93 -9.08
N SER A 506 22.92 21.15 -7.80
CA SER A 506 23.81 20.31 -7.00
C SER A 506 23.23 18.89 -6.89
N LEU A 507 24.01 17.97 -6.35
CA LEU A 507 23.53 16.62 -6.04
C LEU A 507 23.47 16.36 -4.54
N VAL A 508 24.06 17.25 -3.74
CA VAL A 508 24.12 17.15 -2.28
C VAL A 508 22.86 17.77 -1.68
N TRP A 509 22.06 16.96 -1.00
CA TRP A 509 20.82 17.40 -0.35
C TRP A 509 19.89 18.24 -1.24
N ASN A 510 19.84 17.93 -2.50
CA ASN A 510 19.00 18.62 -3.47
C ASN A 510 17.55 18.11 -3.39
N SER A 511 16.78 18.66 -2.47
CA SER A 511 15.35 18.31 -2.31
C SER A 511 14.51 18.71 -3.54
N ASP A 512 14.87 19.76 -4.25
CA ASP A 512 14.19 20.19 -5.49
C ASP A 512 14.27 19.10 -6.58
N LEU A 513 15.46 18.54 -6.79
CA LEU A 513 15.66 17.43 -7.72
C LEU A 513 14.94 16.15 -7.26
N ILE A 514 15.07 15.78 -5.98
CA ILE A 514 14.43 14.57 -5.43
C ILE A 514 12.90 14.67 -5.52
N GLU A 515 12.32 15.80 -5.13
CA GLU A 515 10.86 16.02 -5.26
C GLU A 515 10.39 16.02 -6.72
N THR A 516 11.23 16.40 -7.67
CA THR A 516 10.93 16.31 -9.11
C THR A 516 10.93 14.87 -9.59
N TYR A 517 11.87 14.03 -9.14
CA TYR A 517 11.83 12.58 -9.36
C TYR A 517 10.56 11.95 -8.77
N GLU A 518 10.25 12.28 -7.52
CA GLU A 518 9.04 11.80 -6.84
C GLU A 518 7.77 12.24 -7.56
N LEU A 519 7.74 13.47 -8.09
CA LEU A 519 6.61 13.95 -8.91
C LEU A 519 6.46 13.12 -10.18
N HIS A 520 7.55 12.80 -10.89
CA HIS A 520 7.46 11.94 -12.06
C HIS A 520 6.90 10.55 -11.72
N ASN A 521 7.36 9.96 -10.61
CA ASN A 521 6.82 8.71 -10.11
C ASN A 521 5.32 8.82 -9.78
N LEU A 522 4.89 9.87 -9.10
CA LEU A 522 3.49 10.13 -8.78
C LEU A 522 2.63 10.34 -10.02
N LEU A 523 3.12 11.09 -11.01
CA LEU A 523 2.40 11.31 -12.27
C LEU A 523 2.17 10.01 -13.03
N LEU A 524 3.16 9.13 -13.10
CA LEU A 524 3.02 7.81 -13.72
C LEU A 524 1.95 6.97 -13.00
N ASN A 525 1.98 6.93 -11.67
CA ASN A 525 0.97 6.22 -10.87
C ASN A 525 -0.43 6.85 -11.01
N ALA A 526 -0.54 8.18 -11.04
CA ALA A 526 -1.80 8.88 -11.20
C ALA A 526 -2.42 8.61 -12.59
N VAL A 527 -1.63 8.68 -13.65
CA VAL A 527 -2.05 8.33 -15.01
C VAL A 527 -2.55 6.89 -15.07
N ALA A 528 -1.78 5.95 -14.51
CA ALA A 528 -2.19 4.54 -14.43
C ALA A 528 -3.54 4.38 -13.70
N THR A 529 -3.71 5.03 -12.56
CA THR A 529 -4.91 4.94 -11.71
C THR A 529 -6.15 5.47 -12.40
N ILE A 530 -6.11 6.71 -12.90
CA ILE A 530 -7.31 7.34 -13.45
C ILE A 530 -7.75 6.72 -14.77
N ASN A 531 -6.79 6.32 -15.62
CA ASN A 531 -7.10 5.62 -16.87
C ASN A 531 -7.62 4.20 -16.63
N SER A 532 -7.08 3.47 -15.64
CA SER A 532 -7.63 2.15 -15.23
C SER A 532 -9.06 2.28 -14.69
N ALA A 533 -9.33 3.32 -13.90
CA ALA A 533 -10.66 3.61 -13.38
C ALA A 533 -11.66 3.93 -14.52
N GLU A 534 -11.22 4.68 -15.53
CA GLU A 534 -12.05 4.98 -16.70
C GLU A 534 -12.39 3.72 -17.51
N GLN A 535 -11.46 2.78 -17.63
CA GLN A 535 -11.67 1.52 -18.36
C GLN A 535 -12.67 0.58 -17.70
N ARG A 536 -12.73 0.50 -16.36
CA ARG A 536 -13.56 -0.48 -15.63
C ARG A 536 -15.01 -0.02 -15.54
N LYS A 537 -15.89 -0.69 -16.28
CA LYS A 537 -17.32 -0.36 -16.39
C LYS A 537 -18.19 -1.26 -15.50
N GLU A 538 -17.92 -1.22 -14.22
CA GLU A 538 -18.67 -1.90 -13.15
C GLU A 538 -18.43 -1.15 -11.83
N SER A 539 -19.12 -1.57 -10.77
CA SER A 539 -18.77 -1.22 -9.39
C SER A 539 -18.28 -2.46 -8.64
N ARG A 540 -17.09 -2.35 -8.01
CA ARG A 540 -16.48 -3.44 -7.24
C ARG A 540 -15.58 -2.86 -6.15
N GLY A 541 -15.81 -3.24 -4.90
CA GLY A 541 -15.02 -2.78 -3.77
C GLY A 541 -14.88 -1.26 -3.71
N ALA A 542 -13.67 -0.75 -3.73
CA ALA A 542 -13.36 0.68 -3.70
C ALA A 542 -13.67 1.43 -5.01
N HIS A 543 -13.86 0.72 -6.12
CA HIS A 543 -14.29 1.32 -7.38
C HIS A 543 -15.83 1.40 -7.43
N ALA A 544 -16.39 2.54 -7.01
CA ALA A 544 -17.83 2.80 -7.03
C ALA A 544 -18.18 3.72 -8.20
N HIS A 545 -18.72 3.12 -9.28
CA HIS A 545 -19.06 3.80 -10.53
C HIS A 545 -20.57 4.03 -10.62
N GLU A 546 -21.01 5.28 -10.50
CA GLU A 546 -22.44 5.60 -10.41
C GLU A 546 -23.22 5.29 -11.69
N ASP A 547 -22.57 5.31 -12.87
CA ASP A 547 -23.20 4.93 -14.15
C ASP A 547 -23.22 3.39 -14.34
N TYR A 548 -22.45 2.62 -13.58
CA TYR A 548 -22.38 1.17 -13.59
C TYR A 548 -22.40 0.63 -12.15
N PRO A 549 -23.55 0.77 -11.44
CA PRO A 549 -23.60 0.50 -9.99
C PRO A 549 -23.46 -0.97 -9.61
N GLU A 550 -23.69 -1.89 -10.55
CA GLU A 550 -23.64 -3.32 -10.31
C GLU A 550 -22.25 -3.90 -10.54
N ARG A 551 -21.92 -4.95 -9.77
CA ARG A 551 -20.74 -5.79 -10.02
C ARG A 551 -21.00 -6.72 -11.17
N ASP A 552 -20.07 -6.83 -12.10
CA ASP A 552 -20.16 -7.67 -13.30
C ASP A 552 -19.09 -8.78 -13.27
N ASP A 553 -19.44 -9.93 -12.72
CA ASP A 553 -18.53 -11.07 -12.63
C ASP A 553 -18.30 -11.77 -13.99
N VAL A 554 -19.12 -11.51 -15.00
CA VAL A 554 -18.96 -12.11 -16.33
C VAL A 554 -17.87 -11.40 -17.14
N ASN A 555 -17.90 -10.06 -17.15
CA ASN A 555 -16.98 -9.27 -17.98
C ASN A 555 -15.79 -8.73 -17.20
N TRP A 556 -15.92 -8.52 -15.87
CA TRP A 556 -14.96 -7.77 -15.07
C TRP A 556 -14.31 -8.53 -13.91
N GLN A 557 -14.59 -9.84 -13.71
CA GLN A 557 -13.81 -10.65 -12.75
C GLN A 557 -12.43 -10.98 -13.32
N LYS A 558 -11.62 -9.96 -13.53
CA LYS A 558 -10.27 -10.02 -14.07
C LYS A 558 -9.43 -8.85 -13.57
N HIS A 559 -8.15 -9.06 -13.47
CA HIS A 559 -7.19 -8.00 -13.16
C HIS A 559 -6.98 -7.10 -14.37
N THR A 560 -6.91 -5.80 -14.12
CA THR A 560 -6.52 -4.80 -15.13
C THR A 560 -5.00 -4.68 -15.12
N LEU A 561 -4.37 -4.86 -16.28
CA LEU A 561 -2.96 -4.57 -16.49
C LEU A 561 -2.84 -3.28 -17.29
N VAL A 562 -2.10 -2.32 -16.77
CA VAL A 562 -1.84 -1.03 -17.45
C VAL A 562 -0.35 -0.85 -17.67
N THR A 563 0.03 -0.59 -18.90
CA THR A 563 1.38 -0.15 -19.25
C THR A 563 1.34 1.33 -19.58
N VAL A 564 2.24 2.10 -18.99
CA VAL A 564 2.34 3.54 -19.20
C VAL A 564 3.65 3.84 -19.93
N ASP A 565 3.58 4.53 -21.04
CA ASP A 565 4.77 5.11 -21.66
C ASP A 565 5.30 6.25 -20.78
N ALA A 566 6.47 6.06 -20.20
CA ALA A 566 7.02 6.97 -19.20
C ALA A 566 7.43 8.35 -19.77
N GLN A 567 7.49 8.51 -21.10
CA GLN A 567 7.81 9.78 -21.75
C GLN A 567 6.55 10.56 -22.12
N THR A 568 5.51 9.86 -22.57
CA THR A 568 4.30 10.49 -23.12
C THR A 568 3.08 10.40 -22.23
N GLY A 569 3.11 9.55 -21.19
CA GLY A 569 1.96 9.26 -20.34
C GLY A 569 0.85 8.45 -21.04
N LYS A 570 1.08 7.96 -22.26
CA LYS A 570 0.09 7.13 -22.96
C LYS A 570 -0.04 5.77 -22.30
N THR A 571 -1.27 5.29 -22.19
CA THR A 571 -1.60 4.03 -21.56
C THR A 571 -2.04 2.98 -22.58
N SER A 572 -1.70 1.72 -22.31
CA SER A 572 -2.28 0.55 -22.97
C SER A 572 -2.73 -0.46 -21.92
N PHE A 573 -3.77 -1.22 -22.25
CA PHE A 573 -4.42 -2.14 -21.32
C PHE A 573 -4.36 -3.58 -21.81
N ASP A 574 -4.19 -4.47 -20.86
CA ASP A 574 -4.39 -5.92 -21.00
C ASP A 574 -5.06 -6.45 -19.72
N TYR A 575 -5.38 -7.72 -19.69
CA TYR A 575 -6.09 -8.33 -18.57
C TYR A 575 -5.46 -9.68 -18.21
N ARG A 576 -5.52 -9.97 -16.91
CA ARG A 576 -5.06 -11.23 -16.33
C ARG A 576 -6.24 -11.88 -15.59
N PRO A 577 -6.47 -13.21 -15.73
CA PRO A 577 -7.54 -13.86 -14.99
C PRO A 577 -7.26 -13.84 -13.48
N VAL A 578 -8.32 -13.74 -12.68
CA VAL A 578 -8.24 -13.97 -11.23
C VAL A 578 -7.99 -15.47 -10.99
N HIS A 579 -7.09 -15.80 -10.07
CA HIS A 579 -6.85 -17.19 -9.68
C HIS A 579 -8.00 -17.73 -8.83
N MET A 580 -8.91 -18.45 -9.50
CA MET A 580 -10.05 -19.13 -8.87
C MET A 580 -9.68 -20.58 -8.55
N TYR A 581 -8.56 -20.77 -7.84
CA TYR A 581 -8.09 -22.06 -7.35
C TYR A 581 -7.31 -21.88 -6.03
N THR A 582 -7.23 -22.96 -5.26
CA THR A 582 -6.56 -23.01 -3.95
C THR A 582 -5.25 -23.82 -4.03
N LEU A 583 -4.35 -23.59 -3.08
CA LEU A 583 -3.07 -24.31 -2.99
C LEU A 583 -3.23 -25.70 -2.38
N SER A 584 -4.27 -25.91 -1.60
CA SER A 584 -4.49 -27.18 -0.89
C SER A 584 -5.93 -27.63 -0.99
N LYS A 585 -6.21 -28.83 -0.45
CA LYS A 585 -7.55 -29.38 -0.32
C LYS A 585 -8.22 -29.04 1.02
N ASP A 586 -7.59 -28.22 1.84
CA ASP A 586 -8.13 -27.83 3.17
C ASP A 586 -9.21 -26.76 3.07
N VAL A 587 -9.27 -26.09 1.93
CA VAL A 587 -10.32 -25.12 1.57
C VAL A 587 -10.76 -25.33 0.14
N ASP A 588 -12.05 -25.10 -0.10
CA ASP A 588 -12.63 -25.05 -1.44
C ASP A 588 -12.56 -23.64 -2.01
N VAL A 589 -12.59 -23.56 -3.33
CA VAL A 589 -12.77 -22.28 -4.03
C VAL A 589 -14.06 -21.62 -3.58
N VAL A 590 -14.02 -20.36 -3.24
CA VAL A 590 -15.19 -19.56 -2.87
C VAL A 590 -15.74 -18.86 -4.11
N PRO A 591 -16.89 -19.33 -4.65
CA PRO A 591 -17.48 -18.70 -5.83
C PRO A 591 -18.06 -17.32 -5.49
N PRO A 592 -18.13 -16.40 -6.49
CA PRO A 592 -18.72 -15.07 -6.30
C PRO A 592 -20.16 -15.15 -5.77
N LYS A 593 -20.44 -14.30 -4.77
CA LYS A 593 -21.76 -14.13 -4.17
C LYS A 593 -22.04 -12.63 -3.96
N PRO A 594 -23.30 -12.22 -3.83
CA PRO A 594 -23.62 -10.87 -3.37
C PRO A 594 -22.94 -10.58 -2.02
N ARG A 595 -22.34 -9.40 -1.91
CA ARG A 595 -21.64 -8.97 -0.69
C ARG A 595 -22.60 -8.25 0.23
N VAL A 596 -23.01 -8.90 1.35
CA VAL A 596 -23.95 -8.37 2.33
C VAL A 596 -23.20 -8.10 3.65
N TYR A 597 -23.45 -6.94 4.27
CA TYR A 597 -22.88 -6.47 5.54
C TYR A 597 -23.94 -6.01 6.54
#